data_b13940596a66e96a6c1cda9a7a8423d6
#
_entry.id   b13940596a66e96a6c1cda9a7a8423d6
#
_cell.length_a   1.000
_cell.length_b   1.000
_cell.length_c   1.000
_cell.angle_alpha   90.00
_cell.angle_beta   90.00
_cell.angle_gamma   90.00
#
_symmetry.space_group_name_H-M   'P 1'
#
loop_
_entity.id
_entity.type
_entity.pdbx_description
1 polymer ?
#
loop_
_entity_poly.entity_id
_entity_poly.type
_entity_poly.pdbx_seq_one_letter_code
_entity_poly.pdbx_strand_id
1 'polypeptide(L)' 'MNITEKQKELVKKYLKKSYTEIYQLLLDLDDKITEIGFDENYDINEEGILLQRLSDDLYYQNSEI' A
#
# COMPACT_ATOMS: atom_id res chain seq x y z
N MET A 1 2.26 6.03 -13.86
CA MET A 1 1.63 5.84 -12.54
C MET A 1 1.84 7.09 -11.69
N ASN A 2 0.78 7.61 -11.12
CA ASN A 2 0.86 8.78 -10.23
C ASN A 2 1.22 8.34 -8.83
N ILE A 3 2.41 8.71 -8.38
CA ILE A 3 2.90 8.38 -7.05
C ILE A 3 3.84 9.47 -6.57
N THR A 4 3.68 9.90 -5.32
CA THR A 4 4.54 10.93 -4.73
C THR A 4 5.84 10.29 -4.23
N GLU A 5 6.86 11.14 -4.00
CA GLU A 5 8.13 10.66 -3.44
C GLU A 5 7.94 10.02 -2.08
N LYS A 6 7.09 10.59 -1.25
CA LYS A 6 6.79 10.05 0.07
C LYS A 6 6.14 8.68 -0.02
N GLN A 7 5.21 8.51 -0.95
CA GLN A 7 4.57 7.22 -1.20
C GLN A 7 5.58 6.19 -1.71
N LYS A 8 6.48 6.60 -2.60
CA LYS A 8 7.55 5.72 -3.09
C LYS A 8 8.44 5.23 -1.95
N GLU A 9 8.77 6.10 -1.02
CA GLU A 9 9.57 5.72 0.14
C GLU A 9 8.86 4.67 0.99
N LEU A 10 7.56 4.84 1.22
CA LEU A 10 6.77 3.87 1.96
C LEU A 10 6.70 2.53 1.23
N VAL A 11 6.48 2.56 -0.08
CA VAL A 11 6.46 1.35 -0.88
C VAL A 11 7.79 0.59 -0.78
N LYS A 12 8.90 1.30 -0.92
CA LYS A 12 10.22 0.69 -0.79
C LYS A 12 10.47 0.12 0.60
N LYS A 13 10.00 0.82 1.62
CA LYS A 13 10.17 0.37 3.01
C LYS A 13 9.46 -0.95 3.26
N TYR A 14 8.23 -1.09 2.78
CA TYR A 14 7.40 -2.25 3.08
C TYR A 14 7.49 -3.36 2.05
N LEU A 15 7.57 -3.02 0.76
CA LEU A 15 7.56 -4.00 -0.33
C LEU A 15 8.95 -4.27 -0.90
N LYS A 16 9.90 -3.38 -0.65
CA LYS A 16 11.32 -3.52 -1.03
C LYS A 16 11.55 -3.67 -2.52
N LYS A 17 10.68 -3.08 -3.32
CA LYS A 17 10.87 -3.03 -4.77
C LYS A 17 10.15 -1.83 -5.37
N SER A 18 10.46 -1.56 -6.64
CA SER A 18 9.85 -0.47 -7.40
C SER A 18 8.76 -1.00 -8.29
N TYR A 19 7.75 -0.16 -8.55
CA TYR A 19 6.61 -0.52 -9.36
C TYR A 19 6.41 0.46 -10.50
N THR A 20 5.92 -0.04 -11.62
CA THR A 20 5.54 0.78 -12.76
C THR A 20 4.05 0.66 -13.07
N GLU A 21 3.37 -0.34 -12.52
CA GLU A 21 1.95 -0.55 -12.71
C GLU A 21 1.20 -0.45 -11.40
N ILE A 22 0.12 0.34 -11.41
CA ILE A 22 -0.66 0.58 -10.20
C ILE A 22 -1.35 -0.70 -9.69
N TYR A 23 -1.87 -1.52 -10.59
CA TYR A 23 -2.59 -2.73 -10.17
C TYR A 23 -1.68 -3.72 -9.45
N GLN A 24 -0.46 -3.88 -9.95
CA GLN A 24 0.50 -4.76 -9.29
C GLN A 24 0.87 -4.24 -7.92
N LEU A 25 1.06 -2.92 -7.81
CA LEU A 25 1.36 -2.28 -6.53
C LEU A 25 0.21 -2.47 -5.53
N LEU A 26 -1.03 -2.26 -5.96
CA LEU A 26 -2.20 -2.41 -5.09
C LEU A 26 -2.36 -3.86 -4.61
N LEU A 27 -2.13 -4.83 -5.48
CA LEU A 27 -2.17 -6.24 -5.11
C LEU A 27 -1.13 -6.58 -4.05
N ASP A 28 0.09 -6.10 -4.25
CA ASP A 28 1.17 -6.36 -3.31
C ASP A 28 0.95 -5.64 -1.97
N LEU A 29 0.35 -4.45 -2.00
CA LEU A 29 -0.03 -3.75 -0.77
C LEU A 29 -1.09 -4.53 0.00
N ASP A 30 -2.11 -5.05 -0.68
CA ASP A 30 -3.13 -5.88 -0.05
C ASP A 30 -2.52 -7.11 0.61
N ASP A 31 -1.61 -7.79 -0.08
CA ASP A 31 -0.90 -8.94 0.47
C ASP A 31 -0.11 -8.55 1.72
N LYS A 32 0.55 -7.40 1.67
CA LYS A 32 1.34 -6.91 2.81
C LYS A 32 0.45 -6.56 4.00
N ILE A 33 -0.69 -5.92 3.75
CA ILE A 33 -1.66 -5.60 4.80
C ILE A 33 -2.12 -6.89 5.50
N THR A 34 -2.42 -7.92 4.71
CA THR A 34 -2.82 -9.22 5.25
C THR A 34 -1.71 -9.86 6.07
N GLU A 35 -0.45 -9.69 5.63
CA GLU A 35 0.70 -10.29 6.29
C GLU A 35 1.05 -9.62 7.62
N ILE A 36 1.07 -8.28 7.67
CA ILE A 36 1.59 -7.55 8.84
C ILE A 36 0.60 -6.58 9.46
N GLY A 37 -0.55 -6.35 8.82
CA GLY A 37 -1.48 -5.30 9.19
C GLY A 37 -2.47 -5.66 10.29
N PHE A 38 -2.45 -6.89 10.78
CA PHE A 38 -3.38 -7.37 11.81
C PHE A 38 -2.64 -7.88 13.03
N ASP A 39 -3.24 -7.70 14.20
CA ASP A 39 -2.68 -8.20 15.44
C ASP A 39 -3.18 -9.63 15.74
N GLU A 40 -2.86 -10.14 16.94
CA GLU A 40 -3.23 -11.50 17.37
C GLU A 40 -4.73 -11.74 17.36
N ASN A 41 -5.53 -10.69 17.53
CA ASN A 41 -6.98 -10.77 17.56
C ASN A 41 -7.64 -10.49 16.22
N TYR A 42 -6.84 -10.42 15.16
CA TYR A 42 -7.27 -10.06 13.80
C TYR A 42 -7.83 -8.64 13.68
N ASP A 43 -7.46 -7.75 14.61
CA ASP A 43 -7.76 -6.33 14.51
C ASP A 43 -6.67 -5.63 13.72
N ILE A 44 -7.06 -4.66 12.88
CA ILE A 44 -6.09 -3.91 12.09
C ILE A 44 -5.19 -3.08 13.02
N ASN A 45 -3.88 -3.15 12.81
CA ASN A 45 -2.91 -2.40 13.61
C ASN A 45 -2.54 -1.08 12.90
N GLU A 46 -1.64 -0.30 13.52
CA GLU A 46 -1.23 1.00 12.98
C GLU A 46 -0.59 0.87 11.60
N GLU A 47 0.23 -0.14 11.39
CA GLU A 47 0.85 -0.38 10.08
C GLU A 47 -0.18 -0.75 9.03
N GLY A 48 -1.17 -1.55 9.41
CA GLY A 48 -2.27 -1.89 8.51
C GLY A 48 -3.07 -0.66 8.09
N ILE A 49 -3.35 0.24 9.04
CA ILE A 49 -4.05 1.49 8.73
C ILE A 49 -3.22 2.36 7.79
N LEU A 50 -1.94 2.49 8.06
CA LEU A 50 -1.03 3.27 7.21
C LEU A 50 -1.00 2.73 5.78
N LEU A 51 -0.83 1.43 5.63
CA LEU A 51 -0.78 0.79 4.32
C LEU A 51 -2.12 0.85 3.61
N GLN A 52 -3.22 0.73 4.36
CA GLN A 52 -4.54 0.83 3.77
C GLN A 52 -4.81 2.22 3.23
N ARG A 53 -4.41 3.27 3.96
CA ARG A 53 -4.51 4.64 3.48
C ARG A 53 -3.64 4.86 2.24
N LEU A 54 -2.43 4.33 2.26
CA LEU A 54 -1.54 4.41 1.11
C LEU A 54 -2.18 3.77 -0.12
N SER A 55 -2.76 2.60 0.05
CA SER A 55 -3.45 1.88 -1.02
C SER A 55 -4.62 2.70 -1.57
N ASP A 56 -5.45 3.24 -0.68
CA ASP A 56 -6.60 4.05 -1.07
C ASP A 56 -6.18 5.31 -1.83
N ASP A 57 -5.17 6.01 -1.32
CA ASP A 57 -4.67 7.22 -1.96
C ASP A 57 -4.13 6.92 -3.36
N LEU A 58 -3.36 5.85 -3.49
CA LEU A 58 -2.81 5.44 -4.78
C LEU A 58 -3.92 5.04 -5.75
N TYR A 59 -4.92 4.35 -5.26
CA TYR A 59 -6.07 3.99 -6.08
C TYR A 59 -6.76 5.23 -6.65
N TYR A 60 -7.05 6.21 -5.80
CA TYR A 60 -7.70 7.45 -6.25
C TYR A 60 -6.81 8.26 -7.18
N GLN A 61 -5.51 8.35 -6.88
CA GLN A 61 -4.57 9.11 -7.70
C GLN A 61 -4.43 8.55 -9.11
N ASN A 62 -4.67 7.24 -9.28
CA ASN A 62 -4.49 6.55 -10.55
C ASN A 62 -5.81 6.09 -11.16
N SER A 63 -6.91 6.49 -10.56
CA SER A 63 -8.23 6.16 -11.08
C SER A 63 -8.56 7.09 -12.25
N GLU A 64 -8.95 6.51 -13.36
CA GLU A 64 -9.42 7.30 -14.49
C GLU A 64 -10.94 7.39 -14.41
N ILE A 65 -11.41 8.58 -14.58
CA ILE A 65 -12.85 8.86 -14.50
C ILE A 65 -13.36 9.25 -15.85
#